data_6c85d9bbb3922dfb07e7cbf6d13266cc
#
_entry.id   6c85d9bbb3922dfb07e7cbf6d13266cc
#
_cell.length_a   1.000
_cell.length_b   1.000
_cell.length_c   1.000
_cell.angle_alpha   90.00
_cell.angle_beta   90.00
_cell.angle_gamma   90.00
#
_symmetry.space_group_name_H-M   'P 1'
#
loop_
_entity.id
_entity.type
_entity.pdbx_description
1 polymer ?
#
loop_
_entity_poly.entity_id
_entity_poly.type
_entity_poly.pdbx_seq_one_letter_code
_entity_poly.pdbx_strand_id
1 'polypeptide(L)'
;MLIAVSADEDTGIAGALLDQLGARGHQVRAHGALAPGEPAGWAWASETAARDVADGRAEQAVVCCWTGTGASIAANKVPGVRAALCLDAATAAGARRWNDANVLALSLRMTSEPVLGEILDAWFSTPPSSDQGDVENIAHVAEIG
;
A
#
# COMPACT_ATOMS: atom_id res chain seq x y z
N MET A 1 8.89 -10.85 -0.99
CA MET A 1 8.95 -9.90 -2.12
C MET A 1 9.55 -8.58 -1.65
N LEU A 2 9.92 -7.69 -2.56
CA LEU A 2 10.36 -6.33 -2.23
C LEU A 2 9.15 -5.40 -2.16
N ILE A 3 8.93 -4.77 -1.01
CA ILE A 3 7.82 -3.88 -0.72
C ILE A 3 8.35 -2.46 -0.51
N ALA A 4 7.89 -1.50 -1.30
CA ALA A 4 8.15 -0.10 -1.02
C ALA A 4 7.22 0.37 0.13
N VAL A 5 7.77 1.09 1.08
CA VAL A 5 7.00 1.57 2.24
C VAL A 5 7.25 3.06 2.43
N SER A 6 6.17 3.83 2.54
CA SER A 6 6.28 5.27 2.84
C SER A 6 5.38 5.68 4.00
N ALA A 7 5.81 6.70 4.71
CA ALA A 7 4.99 7.41 5.69
C ALA A 7 5.39 8.89 5.69
N ASP A 8 4.44 9.76 6.02
CA ASP A 8 4.71 11.19 6.18
C ASP A 8 5.22 11.53 7.60
N GLU A 9 5.02 10.62 8.53
CA GLU A 9 5.53 10.70 9.91
C GLU A 9 6.00 9.31 10.36
N ASP A 10 7.07 9.26 11.13
CA ASP A 10 7.54 8.02 11.79
C ASP A 10 6.85 7.87 13.15
N THR A 11 5.55 7.67 13.13
CA THR A 11 4.68 7.58 14.31
C THR A 11 3.64 6.48 14.15
N GLY A 12 2.85 6.25 15.19
CA GLY A 12 1.79 5.23 15.15
C GLY A 12 2.34 3.85 14.82
N ILE A 13 1.72 3.22 13.81
CA ILE A 13 2.08 1.85 13.42
C ILE A 13 3.30 1.77 12.48
N ALA A 14 3.97 2.87 12.17
CA ALA A 14 5.05 2.87 11.18
C ALA A 14 6.17 1.89 11.52
N GLY A 15 6.66 1.89 12.77
CA GLY A 15 7.68 0.94 13.23
C GLY A 15 7.18 -0.50 13.22
N ALA A 16 5.97 -0.74 13.70
CA ALA A 16 5.36 -2.07 13.69
C ALA A 16 5.16 -2.59 12.25
N LEU A 17 4.82 -1.70 11.31
CA LEU A 17 4.68 -2.07 9.89
C LEU A 17 6.00 -2.62 9.33
N LEU A 18 7.11 -1.92 9.56
CA LEU A 18 8.42 -2.39 9.10
C LEU A 18 8.78 -3.75 9.72
N ASP A 19 8.57 -3.89 11.03
CA ASP A 19 8.85 -5.13 11.74
C ASP A 19 7.98 -6.29 11.24
N GLN A 20 6.69 -6.05 11.04
CA GLN A 20 5.74 -7.07 10.60
C GLN A 20 5.98 -7.49 9.14
N LEU A 21 6.38 -6.59 8.27
CA LEU A 21 6.78 -6.94 6.90
C LEU A 21 8.05 -7.81 6.91
N GLY A 22 9.06 -7.43 7.70
CA GLY A 22 10.27 -8.21 7.87
C GLY A 22 10.00 -9.61 8.43
N ALA A 23 9.13 -9.71 9.44
CA ALA A 23 8.74 -10.99 10.04
C ALA A 23 8.03 -11.93 9.04
N ARG A 24 7.39 -11.38 8.01
CA ARG A 24 6.78 -12.14 6.91
C ARG A 24 7.74 -12.48 5.78
N GLY A 25 9.03 -12.13 5.93
CA GLY A 25 10.06 -12.45 4.95
C GLY A 25 10.19 -11.46 3.80
N HIS A 26 9.55 -10.29 3.90
CA HIS A 26 9.66 -9.26 2.87
C HIS A 26 10.88 -8.38 3.08
N GLN A 27 11.47 -7.92 1.98
CA GLN A 27 12.45 -6.85 1.98
C GLN A 27 11.72 -5.51 1.85
N VAL A 28 12.20 -4.49 2.55
CA VAL A 28 11.56 -3.17 2.58
C VAL A 28 12.46 -2.13 1.95
N ARG A 29 11.87 -1.31 1.07
CA ARG A 29 12.48 -0.10 0.54
C ARG A 29 11.71 1.09 1.12
N ALA A 30 12.33 1.77 2.08
CA ALA A 30 11.68 2.84 2.83
C ALA A 30 11.77 4.20 2.13
N HIS A 31 10.73 5.00 2.29
CA HIS A 31 10.60 6.33 1.71
C HIS A 31 9.97 7.35 2.67
N GLY A 32 10.07 8.61 2.33
CA GLY A 32 9.48 9.70 3.09
C GLY A 32 10.13 9.87 4.46
N ALA A 33 9.32 9.97 5.50
CA ALA A 33 9.82 10.11 6.87
C ALA A 33 10.58 8.87 7.38
N LEU A 34 10.47 7.74 6.70
CA LEU A 34 11.17 6.50 7.03
C LEU A 34 12.54 6.40 6.36
N ALA A 35 12.90 7.33 5.50
CA ALA A 35 14.17 7.37 4.78
C ALA A 35 14.87 8.73 5.00
N PRO A 36 16.10 8.74 5.57
CA PRO A 36 16.81 9.99 5.79
C PRO A 36 17.03 10.79 4.51
N GLY A 37 16.72 12.10 4.56
CA GLY A 37 16.96 13.02 3.46
C GLY A 37 15.90 13.05 2.37
N GLU A 38 14.88 12.20 2.43
CA GLU A 38 13.77 12.25 1.49
C GLU A 38 12.69 13.23 1.95
N PRO A 39 11.94 13.86 0.99
CA PRO A 39 10.78 14.66 1.35
C PRO A 39 9.73 13.82 2.08
N ALA A 40 9.27 14.29 3.25
CA ALA A 40 8.35 13.54 4.10
C ALA A 40 6.89 13.85 3.83
N GLY A 41 6.56 14.93 3.11
CA GLY A 41 5.18 15.26 2.81
C GLY A 41 4.41 14.08 2.21
N TRP A 42 3.17 13.89 2.63
CA TRP A 42 2.37 12.71 2.23
C TRP A 42 2.26 12.53 0.71
N ALA A 43 2.19 13.62 -0.05
CA ALA A 43 2.10 13.54 -1.51
C ALA A 43 3.41 13.02 -2.13
N TRP A 44 4.55 13.56 -1.71
CA TRP A 44 5.86 13.13 -2.22
C TRP A 44 6.23 11.72 -1.78
N ALA A 45 6.06 11.42 -0.50
CA ALA A 45 6.40 10.12 0.06
C ALA A 45 5.59 9.00 -0.61
N SER A 46 4.27 9.20 -0.76
CA SER A 46 3.39 8.22 -1.38
C SER A 46 3.65 8.08 -2.87
N GLU A 47 3.90 9.18 -3.58
CA GLU A 47 4.29 9.14 -4.99
C GLU A 47 5.56 8.31 -5.20
N THR A 48 6.59 8.53 -4.38
CA THR A 48 7.87 7.83 -4.51
C THR A 48 7.69 6.31 -4.38
N ALA A 49 6.96 5.87 -3.36
CA ALA A 49 6.67 4.44 -3.17
C ALA A 49 5.80 3.87 -4.31
N ALA A 50 4.81 4.61 -4.75
CA ALA A 50 3.93 4.19 -5.85
C ALA A 50 4.69 4.06 -7.17
N ARG A 51 5.63 4.99 -7.45
CA ARG A 51 6.47 4.90 -8.65
C ARG A 51 7.40 3.70 -8.61
N ASP A 52 7.88 3.28 -7.46
CA ASP A 52 8.66 2.04 -7.37
C ASP A 52 7.86 0.84 -7.88
N VAL A 53 6.56 0.79 -7.58
CA VAL A 53 5.68 -0.27 -8.11
C VAL A 53 5.45 -0.10 -9.60
N ALA A 54 5.09 1.09 -10.05
CA ALA A 54 4.81 1.36 -11.47
C ALA A 54 6.02 1.08 -12.37
N ASP A 55 7.23 1.35 -11.88
CA ASP A 55 8.47 1.18 -12.62
C ASP A 55 9.12 -0.21 -12.41
N GLY A 56 8.49 -1.08 -11.64
CA GLY A 56 8.98 -2.45 -11.40
C GLY A 56 10.16 -2.53 -10.43
N ARG A 57 10.45 -1.48 -9.66
CA ARG A 57 11.49 -1.50 -8.62
C ARG A 57 11.04 -2.15 -7.32
N ALA A 58 9.73 -2.24 -7.12
CA ALA A 58 9.11 -2.99 -6.04
C ALA A 58 7.90 -3.75 -6.59
N GLU A 59 7.55 -4.86 -5.95
CA GLU A 59 6.40 -5.65 -6.40
C GLU A 59 5.08 -5.05 -5.94
N GLN A 60 5.07 -4.52 -4.71
CA GLN A 60 3.92 -3.85 -4.10
C GLN A 60 4.42 -2.72 -3.20
N ALA A 61 3.51 -1.89 -2.72
CA ALA A 61 3.84 -0.85 -1.75
C ALA A 61 2.82 -0.76 -0.63
N VAL A 62 3.26 -0.24 0.51
CA VAL A 62 2.41 0.22 1.61
C VAL A 62 2.70 1.70 1.84
N VAL A 63 1.68 2.53 1.70
CA VAL A 63 1.78 3.98 1.85
C VAL A 63 0.93 4.44 3.04
N CYS A 64 1.52 5.24 3.92
CA CYS A 64 0.87 5.69 5.13
C CYS A 64 0.87 7.21 5.24
N CYS A 65 -0.21 7.77 5.73
CA CYS A 65 -0.25 9.12 6.28
C CYS A 65 -1.19 9.12 7.49
N TRP A 66 -1.38 10.27 8.12
CA TRP A 66 -2.16 10.33 9.38
C TRP A 66 -3.54 9.67 9.24
N THR A 67 -4.26 9.92 8.16
CA THR A 67 -5.58 9.35 7.88
C THR A 67 -5.58 8.27 6.80
N GLY A 68 -4.51 8.14 6.04
CA GLY A 68 -4.41 7.23 4.87
C GLY A 68 -5.07 7.78 3.61
N THR A 69 -5.91 8.80 3.71
CA THR A 69 -6.65 9.34 2.57
C THR A 69 -5.75 10.06 1.57
N GLY A 70 -4.89 10.97 2.03
CA GLY A 70 -3.93 11.65 1.16
C GLY A 70 -2.95 10.69 0.50
N ALA A 71 -2.44 9.72 1.25
CA ALA A 71 -1.56 8.69 0.71
C ALA A 71 -2.24 7.90 -0.42
N SER A 72 -3.49 7.51 -0.23
CA SER A 72 -4.28 6.81 -1.25
C SER A 72 -4.49 7.66 -2.52
N ILE A 73 -4.86 8.93 -2.34
CA ILE A 73 -5.07 9.86 -3.46
C ILE A 73 -3.78 10.03 -4.26
N ALA A 74 -2.67 10.32 -3.59
CA ALA A 74 -1.38 10.55 -4.24
C ALA A 74 -0.88 9.31 -4.99
N ALA A 75 -0.95 8.15 -4.36
CA ALA A 75 -0.55 6.89 -5.00
C ALA A 75 -1.37 6.60 -6.26
N ASN A 76 -2.68 6.82 -6.21
CA ASN A 76 -3.56 6.58 -7.37
C ASN A 76 -3.37 7.57 -8.53
N LYS A 77 -2.62 8.66 -8.34
CA LYS A 77 -2.24 9.55 -9.43
C LYS A 77 -1.11 8.98 -10.30
N VAL A 78 -0.44 7.95 -9.84
CA VAL A 78 0.64 7.31 -10.59
C VAL A 78 0.04 6.26 -11.53
N PRO A 79 0.23 6.38 -12.85
CA PRO A 79 -0.28 5.39 -13.81
C PRO A 79 0.22 3.97 -13.49
N GLY A 80 -0.69 2.99 -13.57
CA GLY A 80 -0.39 1.59 -13.25
C GLY A 80 -0.55 1.24 -11.77
N VAL A 81 -0.85 2.21 -10.91
CA VAL A 81 -1.07 2.00 -9.48
C VAL A 81 -2.57 1.87 -9.19
N ARG A 82 -2.91 0.89 -8.38
CA ARG A 82 -4.24 0.68 -7.80
C ARG A 82 -4.07 0.63 -6.29
N ALA A 83 -4.18 1.80 -5.66
CA ALA A 83 -4.03 1.96 -4.23
C ALA A 83 -5.39 1.83 -3.53
N ALA A 84 -5.44 1.05 -2.47
CA ALA A 84 -6.64 0.83 -1.67
C ALA A 84 -6.40 1.22 -0.21
N LEU A 85 -7.21 2.14 0.29
CA LEU A 85 -7.24 2.48 1.71
C LEU A 85 -8.00 1.39 2.47
N CYS A 86 -7.32 0.69 3.37
CA CYS A 86 -7.89 -0.40 4.13
C CYS A 86 -7.81 -0.12 5.64
N LEU A 87 -8.92 -0.33 6.33
CA LEU A 87 -9.02 -0.18 7.79
C LEU A 87 -9.21 -1.52 8.49
N ASP A 88 -9.42 -2.61 7.75
CA ASP A 88 -9.61 -3.96 8.28
C ASP A 88 -9.18 -5.03 7.27
N ALA A 89 -9.12 -6.28 7.74
CA ALA A 89 -8.71 -7.42 6.93
C ALA A 89 -9.69 -7.73 5.79
N ALA A 90 -10.99 -7.58 6.02
CA ALA A 90 -12.00 -7.87 4.99
C ALA A 90 -11.86 -6.92 3.81
N THR A 91 -11.62 -5.62 4.07
CA THR A 91 -11.38 -4.62 3.04
C THR A 91 -10.08 -4.93 2.27
N ALA A 92 -9.01 -5.31 2.98
CA ALA A 92 -7.73 -5.67 2.36
C ALA A 92 -7.86 -6.89 1.44
N ALA A 93 -8.57 -7.93 1.89
CA ALA A 93 -8.87 -9.10 1.07
C ALA A 93 -9.69 -8.72 -0.17
N GLY A 94 -10.71 -7.88 -0.01
CA GLY A 94 -11.52 -7.40 -1.13
C GLY A 94 -10.72 -6.59 -2.15
N ALA A 95 -9.85 -5.70 -1.67
CA ALA A 95 -8.97 -4.90 -2.54
C ALA A 95 -8.06 -5.79 -3.40
N ARG A 96 -7.51 -6.84 -2.82
CA ARG A 96 -6.71 -7.81 -3.57
C ARG A 96 -7.56 -8.63 -4.53
N ARG A 97 -8.66 -9.20 -4.03
CA ARG A 97 -9.48 -10.13 -4.81
C ARG A 97 -10.18 -9.44 -5.98
N TRP A 98 -10.84 -8.33 -5.73
CA TRP A 98 -11.72 -7.70 -6.70
C TRP A 98 -11.06 -6.58 -7.51
N ASN A 99 -10.02 -5.96 -6.99
CA ASN A 99 -9.39 -4.81 -7.62
C ASN A 99 -7.96 -5.06 -8.06
N ASP A 100 -7.37 -6.20 -7.71
CA ASP A 100 -5.93 -6.47 -7.89
C ASP A 100 -5.09 -5.27 -7.43
N ALA A 101 -5.44 -4.72 -6.26
CA ALA A 101 -4.74 -3.57 -5.71
C ALA A 101 -3.27 -3.93 -5.46
N ASN A 102 -2.36 -3.07 -5.92
CA ASN A 102 -0.92 -3.27 -5.78
C ASN A 102 -0.25 -2.30 -4.79
N VAL A 103 -1.02 -1.37 -4.24
CA VAL A 103 -0.59 -0.46 -3.18
C VAL A 103 -1.63 -0.45 -2.06
N LEU A 104 -1.19 -0.75 -0.85
CA LEU A 104 -2.00 -0.69 0.36
C LEU A 104 -1.81 0.67 1.02
N ALA A 105 -2.88 1.43 1.22
CA ALA A 105 -2.84 2.68 1.97
C ALA A 105 -3.39 2.48 3.39
N LEU A 106 -2.69 3.00 4.39
CA LEU A 106 -3.02 2.83 5.80
C LEU A 106 -3.07 4.16 6.54
N SER A 107 -3.97 4.24 7.52
CA SER A 107 -4.04 5.34 8.47
C SER A 107 -3.10 5.08 9.65
N LEU A 108 -2.15 5.99 9.88
CA LEU A 108 -1.27 5.91 11.06
C LEU A 108 -2.05 6.07 12.36
N ARG A 109 -3.12 6.87 12.36
CA ARG A 109 -3.89 7.12 13.57
C ARG A 109 -4.92 6.04 13.91
N MET A 110 -5.53 5.41 12.90
CA MET A 110 -6.65 4.49 13.10
C MET A 110 -6.25 3.02 13.16
N THR A 111 -5.07 2.68 12.66
CA THR A 111 -4.64 1.29 12.58
C THR A 111 -3.91 0.90 13.86
N SER A 112 -4.44 -0.07 14.60
CA SER A 112 -3.73 -0.70 15.72
C SER A 112 -2.77 -1.78 15.25
N GLU A 113 -1.79 -2.15 16.06
CA GLU A 113 -0.85 -3.23 15.70
C GLU A 113 -1.55 -4.58 15.44
N PRO A 114 -2.53 -5.03 16.26
CA PRO A 114 -3.25 -6.27 15.94
C PRO A 114 -4.01 -6.20 14.62
N VAL A 115 -4.69 -5.10 14.34
CA VAL A 115 -5.43 -4.90 13.09
C VAL A 115 -4.47 -4.82 11.90
N LEU A 116 -3.30 -4.18 12.06
CA LEU A 116 -2.26 -4.19 11.05
C LEU A 116 -1.85 -5.62 10.66
N GLY A 117 -1.63 -6.48 11.64
CA GLY A 117 -1.32 -7.89 11.40
C GLY A 117 -2.41 -8.60 10.60
N GLU A 118 -3.67 -8.40 10.97
CA GLU A 118 -4.82 -8.97 10.24
C GLU A 118 -4.91 -8.44 8.79
N ILE A 119 -4.68 -7.15 8.59
CA ILE A 119 -4.66 -6.53 7.25
C ILE A 119 -3.55 -7.13 6.40
N LEU A 120 -2.33 -7.22 6.92
CA LEU A 120 -1.18 -7.75 6.18
C LEU A 120 -1.37 -9.23 5.84
N ASP A 121 -1.89 -10.03 6.76
CA ASP A 121 -2.19 -11.43 6.50
C ASP A 121 -3.21 -11.60 5.38
N ALA A 122 -4.30 -10.83 5.41
CA ALA A 122 -5.32 -10.85 4.37
C ALA A 122 -4.78 -10.36 3.02
N TRP A 123 -3.99 -9.29 3.03
CA TRP A 123 -3.41 -8.71 1.82
C TRP A 123 -2.50 -9.68 1.10
N PHE A 124 -1.56 -10.31 1.82
CA PHE A 124 -0.56 -11.19 1.21
C PHE A 124 -1.07 -12.61 0.93
N SER A 125 -2.20 -13.02 1.49
CA SER A 125 -2.78 -14.35 1.26
C SER A 125 -3.91 -14.38 0.23
N THR A 126 -4.36 -13.23 -0.27
CA THR A 126 -5.49 -13.14 -1.18
C THR A 126 -5.03 -12.88 -2.62
N PRO A 127 -5.18 -13.86 -3.53
CA PRO A 127 -4.91 -13.64 -4.96
C PRO A 127 -6.05 -12.86 -5.62
N PRO A 128 -5.79 -12.20 -6.76
CA PRO A 128 -6.85 -11.58 -7.54
C PRO A 128 -7.83 -12.62 -8.08
N SER A 129 -9.09 -12.21 -8.23
CA SER A 129 -10.16 -13.02 -8.80
C SER A 129 -9.91 -13.33 -10.27
N SER A 130 -10.36 -14.49 -10.70
CA SER A 130 -10.40 -14.89 -12.11
C SER A 130 -11.80 -14.77 -12.73
N ASP A 131 -12.78 -14.29 -11.97
CA ASP A 131 -14.11 -14.07 -12.49
C ASP A 131 -14.10 -13.01 -13.58
N GLN A 132 -14.82 -13.24 -14.67
CA GLN A 132 -14.78 -12.38 -15.85
C GLN A 132 -15.13 -10.93 -15.53
N GLY A 133 -16.15 -10.70 -14.72
CA GLY A 133 -16.56 -9.34 -14.34
C GLY A 133 -15.47 -8.58 -13.59
N ASP A 134 -14.75 -9.24 -12.69
CA ASP A 134 -13.65 -8.64 -11.95
C ASP A 134 -12.49 -8.34 -12.88
N VAL A 135 -12.10 -9.28 -13.73
CA VAL A 135 -11.02 -9.12 -14.71
C VAL A 135 -11.31 -7.94 -15.65
N GLU A 136 -12.54 -7.82 -16.14
CA GLU A 136 -12.95 -6.72 -17.01
C GLU A 136 -12.87 -5.36 -16.31
N ASN A 137 -13.32 -5.27 -15.06
CA ASN A 137 -13.23 -4.04 -14.27
C ASN A 137 -11.77 -3.62 -14.00
N ILE A 138 -10.93 -4.58 -13.63
CA ILE A 138 -9.50 -4.32 -13.39
C ILE A 138 -8.83 -3.83 -14.68
N ALA A 139 -9.13 -4.46 -15.82
CA ALA A 139 -8.59 -4.03 -17.11
C ALA A 139 -9.04 -2.62 -17.48
N HIS A 140 -10.31 -2.29 -17.21
CA HIS A 140 -10.83 -0.95 -17.50
C HIS A 140 -10.17 0.14 -16.65
N VAL A 141 -9.88 -0.15 -15.39
CA VAL A 141 -9.14 0.79 -14.52
C VAL A 141 -7.79 1.17 -15.13
N ALA A 142 -7.10 0.21 -15.75
CA ALA A 142 -5.82 0.47 -16.41
C ALA A 142 -5.96 1.42 -17.62
N GLU A 143 -7.13 1.47 -18.26
CA GLU A 143 -7.40 2.37 -19.39
C GLU A 143 -7.70 3.81 -18.93
N ILE A 144 -8.15 4.00 -17.69
CA ILE A 144 -8.50 5.32 -17.17
C ILE A 144 -7.25 6.15 -16.85
N GLY A 145 -6.19 5.52 -16.50
CA GLY A 145 -4.98 6.23 -16.12
C GLY A 145 -3.82 5.32 -15.75
#